data_be2a37974a2874653190ae478fa4dfed
#
_entry.id   be2a37974a2874653190ae478fa4dfed
#
_cell.length_a   1.000
_cell.length_b   1.000
_cell.length_c   1.000
_cell.angle_alpha   90.00
_cell.angle_beta   90.00
_cell.angle_gamma   90.00
#
_symmetry.space_group_name_H-M   'P 1'
#
loop_
_entity.id
_entity.type
_entity.pdbx_description
1 polymer ?
#
loop_
_entity_poly.entity_id
_entity_poly.type
_entity_poly.pdbx_seq_one_letter_code
_entity_poly.pdbx_strand_id
1 'polypeptide(L)'
;MDRIEAMRTLVSVVHEGSFTRAAERLAMSPQLVSKYVAQLEEHLGVRLLNRTTRRIHLTEAGERYVQQAQQILSXIDDMESQAGDLQAXARGLLRIAAPVSXAXLHLAEPLVXFQRENPEVGIDLQLXDRKVDIXDEGXDVAXRIGXLKXSSLVAXKLTEIRXAYXASPEYLKKXGEPTSVAELPQHRFLHYSYXEDEQLRQAGIXRGXQFSCNNGEVLXNAAIAGXGIVMQPTFXSGAALADGRLVXILXQEAPEPIALYAVYAHRTLLSSKVRAFIDSLSDYFSGVPSWDKS
;
A
#
# COMPACT_ATOMS: atom_id res chain seq x y z
N MET A 1 11.68 24.44 -25.94
CA MET A 1 10.47 23.72 -25.47
C MET A 1 10.28 23.95 -23.98
N ASP A 2 9.07 24.26 -23.57
CA ASP A 2 8.75 24.34 -22.16
C ASP A 2 8.46 22.93 -21.65
N ARG A 3 9.41 22.35 -20.94
CA ARG A 3 9.31 20.95 -20.55
C ARG A 3 8.20 20.70 -19.53
N ILE A 4 8.00 21.65 -18.61
CA ILE A 4 6.93 21.50 -17.65
C ILE A 4 5.58 21.51 -18.34
N GLU A 5 5.39 22.44 -19.26
CA GLU A 5 4.14 22.52 -20.00
C GLU A 5 3.92 21.27 -20.86
N ALA A 6 5.00 20.75 -21.47
CA ALA A 6 4.90 19.54 -22.25
C ALA A 6 4.53 18.35 -21.37
N MET A 7 5.10 18.26 -20.16
CA MET A 7 4.71 17.18 -19.24
C MET A 7 3.24 17.30 -18.83
N ARG A 8 2.78 18.51 -18.50
CA ARG A 8 1.37 18.69 -18.15
C ARG A 8 0.46 18.30 -19.30
N THR A 9 0.86 18.64 -20.50
CA THR A 9 0.07 18.30 -21.69
C THR A 9 -0.03 16.80 -21.87
N LEU A 10 1.09 16.10 -21.76
CA LEU A 10 1.08 14.63 -21.89
C LEU A 10 0.21 13.98 -20.82
N VAL A 11 0.34 14.41 -19.55
CA VAL A 11 -0.46 13.84 -18.48
C VAL A 11 -1.95 14.07 -18.75
N SER A 12 -2.31 15.24 -19.25
CA SER A 12 -3.71 15.53 -19.56
C SER A 12 -4.22 14.65 -20.71
N VAL A 13 -3.40 14.42 -21.74
CA VAL A 13 -3.79 13.55 -22.85
C VAL A 13 -4.09 12.14 -22.35
N VAL A 14 -3.22 11.64 -21.48
CA VAL A 14 -3.39 10.29 -20.93
C VAL A 14 -4.64 10.21 -20.05
N HIS A 15 -4.81 11.20 -19.17
CA HIS A 15 -5.96 11.23 -18.27
C HIS A 15 -7.28 11.32 -19.02
N GLU A 16 -7.34 12.18 -20.04
CA GLU A 16 -8.56 12.37 -20.81
C GLU A 16 -8.78 11.26 -21.83
N GLY A 17 -7.73 10.57 -22.22
CA GLY A 17 -7.80 9.54 -23.25
C GLY A 17 -7.97 10.08 -24.66
N SER A 18 -7.71 11.36 -24.88
CA SER A 18 -8.01 12.01 -26.13
C SER A 18 -7.24 13.32 -26.25
N PHE A 19 -6.63 13.56 -27.42
CA PHE A 19 -5.98 14.82 -27.69
C PHE A 19 -6.98 15.97 -27.71
N THR A 20 -8.16 15.73 -28.28
CA THR A 20 -9.18 16.78 -28.38
C THR A 20 -9.69 17.19 -26.99
N ARG A 21 -9.99 16.21 -26.15
CA ARG A 21 -10.47 16.54 -24.80
C ARG A 21 -9.39 17.19 -23.95
N ALA A 22 -8.14 16.74 -24.11
CA ALA A 22 -7.05 17.40 -23.39
C ALA A 22 -6.91 18.86 -23.84
N ALA A 23 -7.04 19.11 -25.13
CA ALA A 23 -6.98 20.47 -25.64
C ALA A 23 -8.05 21.35 -25.02
N GLU A 24 -9.28 20.84 -24.94
CA GLU A 24 -10.36 21.58 -24.28
C GLU A 24 -10.04 21.87 -22.82
N ARG A 25 -9.55 20.86 -22.12
CA ARG A 25 -9.25 21.01 -20.71
C ARG A 25 -8.14 22.03 -20.47
N LEU A 26 -7.15 22.05 -21.35
CA LEU A 26 -5.98 22.92 -21.19
C LEU A 26 -6.15 24.27 -21.87
N ALA A 27 -7.28 24.51 -22.54
CA ALA A 27 -7.52 25.74 -23.30
C ALA A 27 -6.44 25.95 -24.36
N MET A 28 -6.14 24.86 -25.08
CA MET A 28 -5.18 24.87 -26.19
C MET A 28 -5.85 24.34 -27.46
N SER A 29 -5.22 24.59 -28.61
CA SER A 29 -5.65 23.91 -29.82
C SER A 29 -5.18 22.46 -29.81
N PRO A 30 -5.89 21.56 -30.49
CA PRO A 30 -5.38 20.18 -30.60
C PRO A 30 -4.03 20.10 -31.28
N GLN A 31 -3.74 21.02 -32.21
CA GLN A 31 -2.45 21.04 -32.87
C GLN A 31 -1.32 21.37 -31.88
N LEU A 32 -1.59 22.27 -30.97
CA LEU A 32 -0.58 22.62 -29.94
C LEU A 32 -0.35 21.46 -29.01
N VAL A 33 -1.41 20.76 -28.61
CA VAL A 33 -1.27 19.57 -27.78
C VAL A 33 -0.40 18.53 -28.47
N SER A 34 -0.69 18.24 -29.74
CA SER A 34 0.12 17.30 -30.52
C SER A 34 1.58 17.74 -30.60
N LYS A 35 1.80 19.05 -30.80
CA LYS A 35 3.16 19.58 -30.89
C LYS A 35 3.93 19.36 -29.61
N TYR A 36 3.32 19.64 -28.47
CA TYR A 36 3.99 19.46 -27.18
C TYR A 36 4.37 18.00 -26.95
N VAL A 37 3.45 17.07 -27.26
CA VAL A 37 3.75 15.65 -27.06
C VAL A 37 4.88 15.21 -27.99
N ALA A 38 4.82 15.64 -29.26
CA ALA A 38 5.86 15.27 -30.21
C ALA A 38 7.22 15.84 -29.81
N GLN A 39 7.25 17.08 -29.34
CA GLN A 39 8.51 17.68 -28.90
C GLN A 39 9.08 16.94 -27.70
N LEU A 40 8.22 16.50 -26.77
CA LEU A 40 8.69 15.75 -25.63
C LEU A 40 9.27 14.40 -26.06
N GLU A 41 8.60 13.70 -26.95
CA GLU A 41 9.12 12.44 -27.48
C GLU A 41 10.46 12.63 -28.17
N GLU A 42 10.56 13.69 -28.97
CA GLU A 42 11.80 13.99 -29.65
C GLU A 42 12.93 14.30 -28.68
N HIS A 43 12.63 15.09 -27.66
CA HIS A 43 13.60 15.44 -26.62
C HIS A 43 14.14 14.21 -25.91
N LEU A 44 13.24 13.27 -25.58
CA LEU A 44 13.61 12.07 -24.86
C LEU A 44 14.17 10.96 -25.75
N GLY A 45 13.93 11.04 -27.05
CA GLY A 45 14.38 10.04 -27.98
C GLY A 45 13.62 8.73 -27.91
N VAL A 46 12.39 8.74 -27.36
CA VAL A 46 11.57 7.54 -27.28
C VAL A 46 10.12 7.91 -27.55
N ARG A 47 9.34 6.93 -27.97
CA ARG A 47 7.91 7.11 -28.07
C ARG A 47 7.26 6.88 -26.71
N LEU A 48 6.38 7.78 -26.34
CA LEU A 48 5.61 7.67 -25.10
C LEU A 48 4.19 7.19 -25.35
N LEU A 49 3.65 7.47 -26.53
CA LEU A 49 2.30 7.07 -26.90
C LEU A 49 2.31 6.23 -28.15
N ASN A 50 1.50 5.17 -28.16
CA ASN A 50 1.14 4.43 -29.36
C ASN A 50 -0.15 5.01 -29.89
N ARG A 51 -0.09 5.59 -31.08
CA ARG A 51 -1.22 6.31 -31.64
C ARG A 51 -1.91 5.49 -32.73
N THR A 52 -2.29 4.25 -32.40
CA THR A 52 -2.97 3.43 -33.37
C THR A 52 -4.46 3.73 -33.30
N THR A 53 -5.00 4.07 -34.42
CA THR A 53 -6.38 4.19 -34.82
C THR A 53 -7.32 4.89 -33.84
N ARG A 54 -7.85 4.22 -32.82
CA ARG A 54 -8.96 4.77 -32.06
C ARG A 54 -8.65 5.11 -30.61
N ARG A 55 -7.59 4.53 -30.06
CA ARG A 55 -7.29 4.72 -28.65
C ARG A 55 -5.85 5.13 -28.47
N ILE A 56 -5.63 5.91 -27.44
CA ILE A 56 -4.31 6.29 -27.01
C ILE A 56 -3.84 5.29 -25.99
N HIS A 57 -2.68 4.68 -26.23
CA HIS A 57 -2.06 3.76 -25.29
C HIS A 57 -0.66 4.23 -25.00
N LEU A 58 -0.26 4.13 -23.74
CA LEU A 58 1.12 4.41 -23.38
C LEU A 58 2.03 3.26 -23.78
N THR A 59 3.23 3.60 -24.25
CA THR A 59 4.30 2.62 -24.33
C THR A 59 4.77 2.29 -22.93
N GLU A 60 5.64 1.29 -22.79
CA GLU A 60 6.26 0.99 -21.49
C GLU A 60 7.03 2.20 -20.97
N ALA A 61 7.80 2.85 -21.86
CA ALA A 61 8.52 4.07 -21.49
C ALA A 61 7.54 5.16 -21.08
N GLY A 62 6.41 5.26 -21.79
CA GLY A 62 5.39 6.25 -21.49
C GLY A 62 4.76 6.04 -20.13
N GLU A 63 4.47 4.79 -19.77
CA GLU A 63 3.89 4.51 -18.45
C GLU A 63 4.81 4.96 -17.34
N ARG A 64 6.10 4.63 -17.46
CA ARG A 64 7.08 5.05 -16.46
C ARG A 64 7.22 6.57 -16.41
N TYR A 65 7.30 7.19 -17.57
CA TYR A 65 7.49 8.63 -17.64
C TYR A 65 6.31 9.39 -17.03
N VAL A 66 5.08 8.97 -17.38
CA VAL A 66 3.89 9.66 -16.89
C VAL A 66 3.77 9.52 -15.36
N GLN A 67 4.05 8.34 -14.81
CA GLN A 67 3.99 8.19 -13.36
C GLN A 67 4.95 9.13 -12.64
N GLN A 68 6.17 9.25 -13.15
CA GLN A 68 7.14 10.13 -12.52
C GLN A 68 6.82 11.60 -12.78
N ALA A 69 6.34 11.92 -13.98
CA ALA A 69 5.97 13.28 -14.30
C ALA A 69 4.83 13.78 -13.39
N GLN A 70 3.85 12.93 -13.10
CA GLN A 70 2.78 13.29 -12.20
C GLN A 70 3.31 13.67 -10.82
N GLN A 71 4.28 12.91 -10.32
CA GLN A 71 4.86 13.22 -9.02
C GLN A 71 5.63 14.54 -9.05
N ILE A 72 6.40 14.76 -10.10
CA ILE A 72 7.18 15.99 -10.24
C ILE A 72 6.27 17.20 -10.37
N LEU A 73 5.26 17.11 -11.20
CA LEU A 73 4.30 18.20 -11.37
C LEU A 73 3.57 18.52 -10.07
N SER A 74 3.20 17.52 -9.33
CA SER A 74 2.58 17.75 -8.02
C SER A 74 3.51 18.52 -7.08
N UNK A 75 4.62 18.30 -7.32
CA UNK A 75 5.53 18.91 -6.59
C UNK A 75 5.72 20.27 -6.86
N ILE A 76 5.78 20.47 -7.99
CA ILE A 76 5.90 21.85 -8.44
C ILE A 76 4.69 22.65 -7.96
N ASP A 77 3.52 22.11 -8.14
CA ASP A 77 2.30 22.78 -7.70
C ASP A 77 2.30 23.02 -6.20
N ASP A 78 2.74 22.04 -5.42
CA ASP A 78 2.81 22.19 -3.96
C ASP A 78 3.81 23.28 -3.58
N MET A 79 4.96 23.29 -4.22
CA MET A 79 5.99 24.28 -3.95
C MET A 79 5.47 25.71 -4.23
N GLU A 80 4.83 25.86 -5.37
CA GLU A 80 4.31 27.18 -5.75
C GLU A 80 3.16 27.61 -4.86
N SER A 81 2.31 26.67 -4.46
CA SER A 81 1.23 26.97 -3.55
C SER A 81 1.75 27.43 -2.19
N GLN A 82 2.79 26.76 -1.69
CA GLN A 82 3.38 27.14 -0.41
C GLN A 82 4.05 28.52 -0.48
N ALA A 83 4.68 28.82 -1.60
CA ALA A 83 5.31 30.13 -1.75
C ALA A 83 4.27 31.26 -1.75
N GLY A 84 3.10 30.98 -2.28
CA GLY A 84 2.04 31.98 -2.36
C GLY A 84 1.20 32.11 -1.11
N ASP A 85 1.09 31.05 -0.31
CA ASP A 85 0.21 31.04 0.85
C ASP A 85 0.71 30.02 1.87
N LEU A 86 1.31 30.51 2.95
CA LEU A 86 1.82 29.65 4.01
C LEU A 86 0.70 28.90 4.74
N GLN A 87 -0.54 29.37 4.61
CA GLN A 87 -1.69 28.75 5.24
C GLN A 87 -2.41 27.79 4.29
N ALA A 88 -1.83 27.56 3.15
CA ALA A 88 -2.53 26.75 2.15
C ALA A 88 -2.80 25.33 2.64
N UNK A 89 -3.90 24.87 2.46
CA UNK A 89 -4.29 23.58 2.85
C UNK A 89 -3.74 22.59 1.88
N ALA A 90 -3.83 21.51 2.44
CA ALA A 90 -3.42 20.38 1.62
C ALA A 90 -4.43 20.11 0.52
N ARG A 91 -3.96 19.82 -0.68
CA ARG A 91 -4.85 19.53 -1.80
C ARG A 91 -4.13 18.69 -2.86
N GLY A 92 -4.91 18.17 -3.78
CA GLY A 92 -4.41 17.33 -4.85
C GLY A 92 -4.70 15.87 -4.61
N LEU A 93 -4.23 15.01 -5.50
CA LEU A 93 -4.47 13.57 -5.42
C LEU A 93 -3.33 12.91 -4.66
N LEU A 94 -3.70 12.18 -3.62
CA LEU A 94 -2.75 11.42 -2.81
C LEU A 94 -2.84 9.95 -3.22
N ARG A 95 -1.74 9.41 -3.71
CA ARG A 95 -1.71 8.04 -4.21
C ARG A 95 -1.03 7.16 -3.17
N ILE A 96 -1.78 6.18 -2.66
CA ILE A 96 -1.38 5.36 -1.52
C ILE A 96 -1.39 3.89 -1.93
N ALA A 97 -0.34 3.16 -1.57
CA ALA A 97 -0.33 1.71 -1.69
C ALA A 97 -0.40 1.10 -0.30
N ALA A 98 -1.15 0.01 -0.15
CA ALA A 98 -1.31 -0.61 1.16
C ALA A 98 -1.54 -2.10 1.02
N PRO A 99 -1.24 -2.88 2.08
CA PRO A 99 -1.56 -4.31 2.05
C PRO A 99 -3.08 -4.53 2.04
N VAL A 100 -3.48 -5.59 1.36
CA VAL A 100 -4.90 -5.83 1.12
C VAL A 100 -5.68 -5.93 2.43
N SER A 101 -5.32 -6.83 3.31
CA SER A 101 -6.07 -7.06 4.54
C SER A 101 -6.00 -5.89 5.53
N UNK A 102 -4.93 -5.24 5.61
CA UNK A 102 -4.81 -4.17 6.36
C UNK A 102 -5.72 -3.19 6.01
N ALA A 103 -5.75 -2.98 4.80
CA ALA A 103 -6.61 -1.92 4.31
C ALA A 103 -8.11 -2.25 4.44
N UNK A 104 -8.24 -3.29 4.12
CA UNK A 104 -9.55 -3.68 4.16
C UNK A 104 -10.12 -3.65 5.47
N LEU A 105 -9.45 -3.97 6.48
CA LEU A 105 -10.00 -4.05 7.84
C LEU A 105 -9.83 -2.75 8.62
N HIS A 106 -8.76 -2.00 8.38
CA HIS A 106 -8.39 -0.95 9.34
C HIS A 106 -8.05 0.39 8.73
N LEU A 107 -8.10 0.58 7.42
CA LEU A 107 -7.72 1.87 6.85
C LEU A 107 -8.89 2.76 6.45
N ALA A 108 -10.08 2.21 6.26
CA ALA A 108 -11.20 3.05 5.82
C ALA A 108 -11.47 4.17 6.81
N GLU A 109 -11.51 3.86 8.08
CA GLU A 109 -11.83 4.86 9.09
C GLU A 109 -10.78 5.98 9.15
N PRO A 110 -9.47 5.70 9.25
CA PRO A 110 -8.51 6.80 9.26
C PRO A 110 -8.45 7.57 7.95
N LEU A 111 -8.72 6.94 6.83
CA LEU A 111 -8.76 7.68 5.57
C LEU A 111 -9.96 8.62 5.52
N VAL A 112 -11.10 8.20 6.01
CA VAL A 112 -12.25 9.06 6.11
C VAL A 112 -11.98 10.26 7.03
N UNK A 113 -11.33 9.95 7.95
CA UNK A 113 -11.01 10.93 8.84
C UNK A 113 -10.11 11.92 8.30
N PHE A 114 -9.20 11.52 7.65
CA PHE A 114 -8.24 12.37 6.97
C PHE A 114 -8.92 13.28 5.93
N GLN A 115 -9.77 12.73 5.10
CA GLN A 115 -10.44 13.54 4.08
C GLN A 115 -11.41 14.55 4.67
N ARG A 116 -12.05 14.24 5.79
CA ARG A 116 -12.88 15.24 6.44
C ARG A 116 -12.08 16.46 6.89
N GLU A 117 -10.86 16.22 7.37
CA GLU A 117 -10.00 17.30 7.81
C GLU A 117 -9.28 17.99 6.67
N ASN A 118 -9.16 17.30 5.51
CA ASN A 118 -8.46 17.81 4.35
C ASN A 118 -9.34 17.61 3.12
N PRO A 119 -10.42 18.39 3.01
CA PRO A 119 -11.44 18.09 2.00
C PRO A 119 -11.00 18.32 0.57
N GLU A 120 -9.88 18.98 0.35
CA GLU A 120 -9.38 19.18 -1.01
C GLU A 120 -8.38 18.12 -1.45
N VAL A 121 -8.16 17.08 -0.62
CA VAL A 121 -7.27 15.98 -1.00
C VAL A 121 -8.10 14.80 -1.48
N GLY A 122 -7.85 14.39 -2.72
CA GLY A 122 -8.40 13.14 -3.22
C GLY A 122 -7.50 11.98 -2.84
N ILE A 123 -8.06 10.79 -2.76
CA ILE A 123 -7.31 9.59 -2.42
C ILE A 123 -7.46 8.56 -3.54
N ASP A 124 -6.33 8.02 -3.99
CA ASP A 124 -6.30 6.88 -4.88
C ASP A 124 -5.57 5.76 -4.13
N LEU A 125 -6.30 4.77 -3.64
CA LEU A 125 -5.77 3.69 -2.82
C LEU A 125 -5.61 2.44 -3.66
N GLN A 126 -4.37 1.91 -3.72
CA GLN A 126 -4.03 0.70 -4.44
C GLN A 126 -3.60 -0.35 -3.45
N LEU A 127 -4.19 -1.53 -3.59
CA LEU A 127 -3.90 -2.60 -2.62
C LEU A 127 -3.06 -3.67 -3.26
N UNK A 128 -2.05 -3.91 -2.56
CA UNK A 128 -1.17 -4.87 -3.07
C UNK A 128 -0.53 -5.52 -1.92
N ASP A 129 -0.37 -6.94 -1.93
CA ASP A 129 0.38 -7.62 -0.88
C ASP A 129 1.82 -7.85 -1.25
N ARG A 130 2.15 -7.87 -2.51
CA ARG A 130 3.55 -7.90 -2.91
C ARG A 130 4.18 -6.53 -2.72
N LYS A 131 5.48 -6.51 -2.54
CA LYS A 131 6.17 -5.23 -2.42
C LYS A 131 6.19 -4.53 -3.77
N VAL A 132 5.78 -3.28 -3.78
CA VAL A 132 5.82 -2.46 -4.97
C VAL A 132 6.90 -1.39 -4.80
N ASP A 133 7.50 -0.98 -5.92
CA ASP A 133 8.45 0.13 -5.93
C ASP A 133 7.65 1.42 -5.97
N ILE A 134 7.72 2.16 -4.90
CA ILE A 134 6.96 3.41 -4.79
C ILE A 134 7.23 4.35 -5.97
N UNK A 135 8.26 4.40 -6.18
CA UNK A 135 8.66 5.23 -7.22
C UNK A 135 8.14 4.81 -8.54
N ASP A 136 8.35 3.63 -8.85
CA ASP A 136 7.94 3.14 -10.15
C ASP A 136 6.43 3.11 -10.29
N GLU A 137 5.72 2.83 -9.22
CA GLU A 137 4.26 2.69 -9.29
C GLU A 137 3.52 4.01 -9.10
N GLY A 138 4.24 5.07 -8.85
CA GLY A 138 3.64 6.38 -8.67
C GLY A 138 2.96 6.61 -7.32
N UNK A 139 3.13 5.90 -6.31
CA UNK A 139 2.58 6.08 -5.08
C UNK A 139 3.28 7.13 -4.40
N ASP A 140 2.64 7.91 -3.71
CA ASP A 140 3.24 8.92 -2.83
C ASP A 140 3.69 8.31 -1.52
N VAL A 141 2.90 7.42 -0.95
CA VAL A 141 3.12 6.76 0.34
C VAL A 141 2.71 5.30 0.19
N ALA A 142 3.48 4.40 0.82
CA ALA A 142 3.05 3.00 0.92
C ALA A 142 2.98 2.57 2.38
N UNK A 143 2.04 2.00 2.94
CA UNK A 143 1.93 1.45 4.14
C UNK A 143 2.46 0.14 3.97
N ARG A 144 3.41 -0.29 4.72
CA ARG A 144 4.09 -1.60 4.67
C ARG A 144 4.15 -2.22 6.04
N ILE A 145 4.03 -3.54 6.07
CA ILE A 145 4.12 -4.32 7.30
C ILE A 145 5.36 -5.19 7.20
N GLY A 146 6.15 -5.13 8.20
CA GLY A 146 7.27 -6.06 8.27
C GLY A 146 8.53 -5.45 8.80
N UNK A 147 9.49 -5.95 8.42
CA UNK A 147 10.71 -5.48 8.77
C UNK A 147 11.18 -4.63 7.68
N LEU A 148 12.05 -3.79 8.03
CA LEU A 148 12.58 -2.85 7.04
C LEU A 148 13.95 -3.28 6.58
N LYS A 149 14.16 -3.03 5.30
CA LYS A 149 15.49 -3.17 4.74
C LYS A 149 16.09 -1.80 4.47
N UNK A 150 17.20 -1.66 4.49
CA UNK A 150 17.83 -0.48 4.19
C UNK A 150 17.37 -0.01 2.88
N SER A 151 17.28 1.18 2.82
CA SER A 151 16.70 1.79 1.65
C SER A 151 16.89 3.29 1.73
N SER A 152 16.86 3.95 0.55
CA SER A 152 16.87 5.42 0.52
C SER A 152 15.49 6.01 0.90
N LEU A 153 14.48 5.17 1.09
CA LEU A 153 13.15 5.65 1.47
C LEU A 153 13.08 5.94 2.96
N VAL A 154 12.21 6.90 3.32
CA VAL A 154 11.89 7.18 4.70
C VAL A 154 10.79 6.23 5.16
N ALA A 155 10.90 5.75 6.42
CA ALA A 155 9.87 4.90 7.01
C ALA A 155 9.47 5.42 8.38
N UNK A 156 8.31 5.68 8.47
CA UNK A 156 7.77 6.17 9.64
C UNK A 156 6.96 5.12 10.18
N LYS A 157 7.38 4.67 11.47
CA LYS A 157 6.64 3.63 12.16
C LYS A 157 5.32 4.18 12.69
N LEU A 158 4.23 3.49 12.34
CA LEU A 158 2.90 3.93 12.76
C LEU A 158 2.41 3.17 13.99
N THR A 159 2.59 1.85 14.02
CA THR A 159 2.17 1.05 15.17
C THR A 159 2.84 -0.32 15.12
N GLU A 160 2.76 -1.05 16.24
CA GLU A 160 3.24 -2.43 16.29
C GLU A 160 2.21 -3.36 15.64
N ILE A 161 2.73 -4.43 15.03
CA ILE A 161 1.93 -5.52 14.49
C ILE A 161 2.36 -6.79 15.22
N ARG A 162 1.45 -7.30 16.08
CA ARG A 162 1.71 -8.53 16.79
C ARG A 162 1.32 -9.74 15.97
N UNK A 163 1.96 -10.71 15.82
CA UNK A 163 1.72 -11.90 15.19
C UNK A 163 1.38 -12.82 16.27
N ALA A 164 0.62 -13.81 16.11
CA ALA A 164 0.20 -14.83 17.09
C ALA A 164 -0.10 -16.14 16.40
N TYR A 165 0.09 -17.22 17.17
CA TYR A 165 -0.41 -18.54 16.76
C TYR A 165 -1.85 -18.63 17.21
N UNK A 166 -2.75 -18.95 16.39
CA UNK A 166 -4.11 -18.96 16.60
C UNK A 166 -4.67 -20.26 16.08
N ALA A 167 -5.67 -20.80 16.74
CA ALA A 167 -6.44 -21.96 16.27
C ALA A 167 -7.84 -21.93 16.87
N SER A 168 -8.80 -22.60 16.24
CA SER A 168 -10.14 -22.65 16.80
C SER A 168 -10.20 -23.57 18.00
N PRO A 169 -11.10 -23.33 18.97
CA PRO A 169 -11.27 -24.27 20.05
C PRO A 169 -11.63 -25.68 19.59
N GLU A 170 -12.42 -25.77 18.52
CA GLU A 170 -12.83 -27.09 17.98
C GLU A 170 -11.62 -27.86 17.46
N TYR A 171 -10.72 -27.17 16.74
CA TYR A 171 -9.51 -27.85 16.28
C TYR A 171 -8.67 -28.34 17.44
N LEU A 172 -8.51 -27.51 18.45
CA LEU A 172 -7.68 -27.89 19.60
C LEU A 172 -8.28 -29.06 20.37
N LYS A 173 -9.59 -29.11 20.46
CA LYS A 173 -10.25 -30.21 21.11
C LYS A 173 -10.01 -31.52 20.36
N LYS A 174 -10.05 -31.49 19.07
CA LYS A 174 -9.87 -32.70 18.27
C LYS A 174 -8.41 -33.07 18.06
N UNK A 175 -7.60 -31.96 17.76
CA UNK A 175 -6.36 -32.20 17.36
C UNK A 175 -5.38 -32.07 18.40
N GLY A 176 -5.72 -31.62 19.54
CA GLY A 176 -4.84 -31.34 20.65
C GLY A 176 -4.13 -30.03 20.50
N GLU A 177 -3.69 -29.48 21.63
CA GLU A 177 -2.98 -28.21 21.63
C GLU A 177 -1.46 -28.44 21.66
N PRO A 178 -0.70 -27.92 20.69
CA PRO A 178 0.75 -28.08 20.75
C PRO A 178 1.32 -27.27 21.92
N THR A 179 2.39 -27.77 22.52
CA THR A 179 3.06 -27.07 23.61
C THR A 179 4.33 -26.38 23.15
N SER A 180 4.77 -26.61 21.91
CA SER A 180 5.93 -25.94 21.36
C SER A 180 5.79 -25.84 19.84
N VAL A 181 6.53 -24.89 19.26
CA VAL A 181 6.58 -24.75 17.81
C VAL A 181 7.15 -26.01 17.16
N ALA A 182 8.03 -26.72 17.86
CA ALA A 182 8.60 -27.97 17.32
C ALA A 182 7.54 -29.04 17.05
N GLU A 183 6.38 -28.95 17.69
CA GLU A 183 5.30 -29.91 17.46
C GLU A 183 4.44 -29.57 16.22
N LEU A 184 4.60 -28.39 15.64
CA LEU A 184 3.73 -27.97 14.53
C LEU A 184 3.77 -28.91 13.33
N PRO A 185 4.89 -29.56 12.97
CA PRO A 185 4.83 -30.51 11.85
C PRO A 185 3.86 -31.66 12.05
N GLN A 186 3.50 -31.98 13.30
CA GLN A 186 2.53 -33.03 13.59
C GLN A 186 1.09 -32.55 13.52
N HIS A 187 0.91 -31.23 13.31
CA HIS A 187 -0.40 -30.61 13.20
C HIS A 187 -0.63 -30.16 11.76
N ARG A 188 -1.86 -29.74 11.48
CA ARG A 188 -2.16 -29.09 10.21
C ARG A 188 -1.82 -27.62 10.36
N PHE A 189 -0.83 -27.15 9.61
CA PHE A 189 -0.42 -25.76 9.65
C PHE A 189 -0.81 -25.03 8.38
N LEU A 190 -1.46 -23.88 8.53
CA LEU A 190 -1.96 -23.07 7.42
C LEU A 190 -0.91 -22.01 7.08
N HIS A 191 -0.23 -22.18 5.98
CA HIS A 191 1.02 -21.48 5.69
C HIS A 191 0.82 -20.22 4.85
N TYR A 192 1.40 -19.11 5.31
CA TYR A 192 1.36 -17.85 4.57
C TYR A 192 2.55 -17.83 3.61
N SER A 193 2.26 -17.74 2.31
CA SER A 193 3.28 -17.99 1.31
C SER A 193 4.12 -16.77 0.94
N TYR A 194 3.72 -15.59 1.41
CA TYR A 194 4.54 -14.38 1.16
C TYR A 194 5.60 -14.13 2.21
N UNK A 195 5.64 -14.76 3.20
CA UNK A 195 6.59 -14.53 4.19
C UNK A 195 7.18 -15.82 4.52
N GLU A 196 8.40 -15.74 4.67
CA GLU A 196 9.09 -16.90 5.23
C GLU A 196 9.49 -16.58 6.65
N ASP A 197 9.08 -17.43 7.57
CA ASP A 197 9.39 -17.27 8.99
C ASP A 197 10.49 -18.25 9.34
N GLU A 198 11.60 -17.76 9.87
CA GLU A 198 12.75 -18.60 10.18
C GLU A 198 12.43 -19.62 11.26
N GLN A 199 11.66 -19.22 12.28
CA GLN A 199 11.28 -20.15 13.33
C GLN A 199 10.48 -21.32 12.80
N LEU A 200 9.53 -21.03 11.90
CA LEU A 200 8.73 -22.08 11.28
C LEU A 200 9.57 -22.96 10.36
N ARG A 201 10.48 -22.35 9.60
CA ARG A 201 11.35 -23.12 8.73
C ARG A 201 12.24 -24.05 9.52
N GLN A 202 12.81 -23.57 10.63
CA GLN A 202 13.64 -24.42 11.49
C GLN A 202 12.84 -25.56 12.11
N ALA A 203 11.55 -25.34 12.34
CA ALA A 203 10.68 -26.39 12.89
C ALA A 203 10.22 -27.40 11.85
N GLY A 204 10.56 -27.18 10.56
CA GLY A 204 10.21 -28.12 9.52
C GLY A 204 8.93 -27.79 8.77
N ILE A 205 8.43 -26.58 8.97
CA ILE A 205 7.24 -26.17 8.25
C ILE A 205 7.64 -25.62 6.88
N UNK A 206 7.31 -26.25 5.92
CA UNK A 206 7.65 -25.88 4.62
C UNK A 206 6.44 -25.51 3.90
N ARG A 207 6.68 -24.79 2.89
CA ARG A 207 5.60 -24.36 2.03
C ARG A 207 4.92 -25.55 1.37
N GLY A 208 3.60 -25.48 1.29
CA GLY A 208 2.83 -26.30 0.39
C GLY A 208 2.49 -27.71 0.81
N UNK A 209 2.83 -27.77 2.00
CA UNK A 209 2.53 -29.09 2.40
C UNK A 209 1.10 -29.40 2.41
N GLN A 210 0.33 -28.64 2.96
CA GLN A 210 -1.08 -28.95 3.12
C GLN A 210 -1.96 -27.82 2.62
N PHE A 211 -1.77 -26.61 3.14
CA PHE A 211 -2.60 -25.46 2.81
C PHE A 211 -1.71 -24.22 2.82
N SER A 212 -1.61 -23.56 1.70
CA SER A 212 -0.83 -22.31 1.59
C SER A 212 -1.67 -21.26 0.92
N CYS A 213 -1.50 -20.02 1.35
CA CYS A 213 -2.18 -18.89 0.72
C CYS A 213 -1.35 -17.62 0.92
N ASN A 214 -1.43 -16.73 -0.07
CA ASN A 214 -0.74 -15.45 0.05
C ASN A 214 -1.65 -14.35 0.61
N ASN A 215 -2.76 -14.73 1.21
CA ASN A 215 -3.67 -13.79 1.85
C ASN A 215 -3.99 -14.28 3.26
N GLY A 216 -3.68 -13.43 4.24
CA GLY A 216 -3.86 -13.82 5.65
C GLY A 216 -5.29 -14.00 6.07
N GLU A 217 -6.23 -13.27 5.46
CA GLU A 217 -7.64 -13.43 5.84
C GLU A 217 -8.18 -14.79 5.46
N VAL A 218 -7.78 -15.33 4.31
CA VAL A 218 -8.16 -16.69 3.94
C VAL A 218 -7.64 -17.66 4.99
N LEU A 219 -6.44 -17.51 5.42
CA LEU A 219 -5.89 -18.39 6.46
C LEU A 219 -6.62 -18.23 7.80
N UNK A 220 -6.86 -17.17 8.16
CA UNK A 220 -7.51 -16.90 9.33
C UNK A 220 -8.80 -17.50 9.33
N ASN A 221 -9.59 -17.34 8.16
CA ASN A 221 -10.92 -17.95 8.05
C ASN A 221 -10.86 -19.46 8.02
N ALA A 222 -9.84 -20.02 7.38
CA ALA A 222 -9.65 -21.47 7.40
C ALA A 222 -9.41 -21.97 8.84
N ALA A 223 -8.66 -21.22 9.63
CA ALA A 223 -8.45 -21.62 11.03
C ALA A 223 -9.74 -21.55 11.83
N ILE A 224 -10.54 -20.51 11.61
CA ILE A 224 -11.85 -20.40 12.26
C ILE A 224 -12.73 -21.61 11.93
N ALA A 225 -12.65 -22.06 10.68
CA ALA A 225 -13.42 -23.21 10.24
C ALA A 225 -12.88 -24.54 10.76
N GLY A 226 -11.76 -24.52 11.48
CA GLY A 226 -11.19 -25.72 12.09
C GLY A 226 -10.14 -26.46 11.26
N UNK A 227 -9.51 -25.68 10.45
CA UNK A 227 -8.66 -26.26 9.60
C UNK A 227 -7.35 -26.48 10.07
N GLY A 228 -6.99 -25.79 10.99
CA GLY A 228 -5.67 -25.98 11.51
C GLY A 228 -5.16 -24.81 12.32
N ILE A 229 -3.85 -24.74 12.45
CA ILE A 229 -3.15 -23.70 13.19
C ILE A 229 -2.61 -22.67 12.20
N VAL A 230 -2.71 -21.40 12.56
CA VAL A 230 -2.21 -20.32 11.73
C VAL A 230 -1.31 -19.41 12.56
N MET A 231 -0.29 -18.83 11.93
CA MET A 231 0.51 -17.77 12.54
C MET A 231 0.28 -16.50 11.72
N GLN A 232 -0.47 -15.57 12.29
CA GLN A 232 -0.90 -14.39 11.55
C GLN A 232 -0.91 -13.17 12.45
N PRO A 233 -0.84 -11.98 11.85
CA PRO A 233 -1.00 -10.76 12.64
C PRO A 233 -2.35 -10.70 13.33
N THR A 234 -2.36 -10.12 14.53
CA THR A 234 -3.60 -10.00 15.30
C THR A 234 -4.58 -9.04 14.65
N PHE A 235 -4.15 -8.18 13.77
CA PHE A 235 -5.12 -7.35 13.07
C PHE A 235 -6.07 -8.13 12.15
N UNK A 236 -5.64 -9.22 11.77
CA UNK A 236 -6.45 -10.01 10.97
C UNK A 236 -7.36 -10.77 11.78
N SER A 237 -6.96 -11.05 13.12
CA SER A 237 -7.72 -11.99 13.96
C SER A 237 -8.39 -11.36 15.17
N GLY A 238 -8.26 -10.05 15.34
CA GLY A 238 -8.74 -9.42 16.58
C GLY A 238 -10.19 -9.71 16.92
N ALA A 239 -11.10 -9.63 15.95
CA ALA A 239 -12.51 -9.89 16.24
C ALA A 239 -12.73 -11.35 16.65
N ALA A 240 -12.08 -12.28 15.93
CA ALA A 240 -12.26 -13.70 16.27
C ALA A 240 -11.64 -14.07 17.60
N LEU A 241 -10.53 -13.42 17.97
CA LEU A 241 -9.95 -13.61 19.30
C LEU A 241 -10.87 -13.04 20.36
N ALA A 242 -11.47 -11.89 20.12
CA ALA A 242 -12.35 -11.25 21.09
C ALA A 242 -13.59 -12.09 21.38
N ASP A 243 -14.14 -12.74 20.37
CA ASP A 243 -15.38 -13.50 20.57
C ASP A 243 -15.17 -15.00 20.70
N GLY A 244 -13.93 -15.47 20.76
CA GLY A 244 -13.64 -16.86 21.06
C GLY A 244 -13.67 -17.81 19.88
N ARG A 245 -13.85 -17.34 18.68
CA ARG A 245 -13.75 -18.23 17.50
C ARG A 245 -12.33 -18.70 17.26
N LEU A 246 -11.33 -17.94 17.71
CA LEU A 246 -9.92 -18.33 17.72
C LEU A 246 -9.36 -18.07 19.09
N VAL A 247 -8.37 -18.84 19.46
CA VAL A 247 -7.65 -18.61 20.70
C VAL A 247 -6.15 -18.63 20.45
N UNK A 248 -5.32 -17.86 21.02
CA UNK A 248 -4.01 -17.76 20.94
C UNK A 248 -3.47 -18.96 21.55
N ILE A 249 -2.52 -19.55 21.05
CA ILE A 249 -1.75 -20.68 21.58
C ILE A 249 -0.27 -20.36 21.50
N LEU A 250 0.56 -21.17 22.15
CA LEU A 250 2.00 -20.99 22.13
C LEU A 250 2.43 -19.55 22.49
N UNK A 251 1.80 -19.16 23.25
CA UNK A 251 1.94 -17.86 23.67
C UNK A 251 3.32 -17.48 23.99
N GLN A 252 4.15 -18.42 24.61
CA GLN A 252 5.53 -18.11 24.97
C GLN A 252 6.48 -18.14 23.79
N GLU A 253 6.07 -18.76 22.69
CA GLU A 253 6.87 -18.79 21.47
C GLU A 253 6.33 -17.87 20.38
N ALA A 254 5.46 -16.95 20.75
CA ALA A 254 4.93 -15.98 19.78
C ALA A 254 6.08 -15.21 19.14
N PRO A 255 5.98 -14.91 17.83
CA PRO A 255 7.04 -14.16 17.18
C PRO A 255 7.19 -12.76 17.74
N GLU A 256 8.38 -12.19 17.60
CA GLU A 256 8.59 -10.79 17.95
C GLU A 256 7.69 -9.91 17.09
N PRO A 257 7.14 -8.83 17.66
CA PRO A 257 6.29 -7.96 16.86
C PRO A 257 7.07 -7.33 15.71
N ILE A 258 6.38 -7.14 14.61
CA ILE A 258 6.87 -6.31 13.51
C ILE A 258 6.10 -5.00 13.57
N ALA A 259 6.13 -4.21 12.49
CA ALA A 259 5.49 -2.90 12.56
C ALA A 259 4.80 -2.55 11.26
N LEU A 260 3.84 -1.65 11.38
CA LEU A 260 3.23 -0.97 10.24
C LEU A 260 3.99 0.33 10.03
N TYR A 261 4.49 0.54 8.83
CA TYR A 261 5.23 1.72 8.45
C TYR A 261 4.53 2.47 7.34
N ALA A 262 4.64 3.79 7.39
CA ALA A 262 4.41 4.62 6.22
C ALA A 262 5.76 4.85 5.55
N VAL A 263 5.87 4.49 4.29
CA VAL A 263 7.14 4.55 3.56
C VAL A 263 6.98 5.51 2.39
N TYR A 264 7.95 6.40 2.21
CA TYR A 264 7.87 7.42 1.17
C TYR A 264 9.26 7.93 0.81
N ALA A 265 9.39 8.54 -0.37
CA ALA A 265 10.64 9.18 -0.76
C ALA A 265 10.79 10.51 -0.01
N HIS A 266 12.01 10.84 0.37
CA HIS A 266 12.27 12.05 1.15
C HIS A 266 11.71 13.30 0.46
N ARG A 267 11.81 13.36 -0.87
CA ARG A 267 11.35 14.54 -1.60
C ARG A 267 9.84 14.75 -1.53
N THR A 268 9.05 13.69 -1.27
CA THR A 268 7.61 13.86 -1.21
C THR A 268 7.15 14.62 0.02
N LEU A 269 8.03 14.82 1.02
CA LEU A 269 7.69 15.68 2.16
C LEU A 269 7.54 17.15 1.77
N LEU A 270 7.97 17.56 0.59
CA LEU A 270 7.66 18.90 0.10
C LEU A 270 6.16 19.08 -0.13
N SER A 271 5.43 17.97 -0.29
CA SER A 271 4.00 18.02 -0.54
C SER A 271 3.23 18.13 0.77
N SER A 272 2.39 19.19 0.88
CA SER A 272 1.58 19.36 2.08
C SER A 272 0.58 18.24 2.27
N LYS A 273 0.08 17.65 1.18
CA LYS A 273 -0.87 16.56 1.32
C LYS A 273 -0.20 15.31 1.92
N VAL A 274 1.06 15.06 1.58
CA VAL A 274 1.79 13.92 2.15
C VAL A 274 2.08 14.17 3.63
N ARG A 275 2.56 15.37 3.99
CA ARG A 275 2.82 15.67 5.39
C ARG A 275 1.56 15.55 6.23
N ALA A 276 0.45 16.10 5.75
CA ALA A 276 -0.82 16.03 6.48
C ALA A 276 -1.25 14.58 6.66
N PHE A 277 -1.09 13.75 5.63
CA PHE A 277 -1.46 12.35 5.70
C PHE A 277 -0.62 11.58 6.72
N ILE A 278 0.70 11.77 6.67
CA ILE A 278 1.60 11.10 7.62
C ILE A 278 1.24 11.49 9.05
N ASP A 279 1.01 12.80 9.29
CA ASP A 279 0.64 13.27 10.63
C ASP A 279 -0.70 12.67 11.09
N SER A 280 -1.67 12.61 10.19
CA SER A 280 -2.98 12.08 10.52
C SER A 280 -2.90 10.60 10.88
N LEU A 281 -2.15 9.81 10.10
CA LEU A 281 -2.01 8.39 10.40
C LEU A 281 -1.21 8.16 11.69
N SER A 282 -0.16 8.97 11.92
CA SER A 282 0.60 8.84 13.16
C SER A 282 -0.27 9.08 14.37
N ASP A 283 -1.14 10.08 14.31
CA ASP A 283 -2.07 10.33 15.41
C ASP A 283 -3.08 9.19 15.58
N TYR A 284 -3.63 8.73 14.47
CA TYR A 284 -4.66 7.69 14.54
C TYR A 284 -4.12 6.41 15.16
N PHE A 285 -2.91 6.01 14.78
CA PHE A 285 -2.34 4.75 15.22
C PHE A 285 -1.51 4.86 16.49
N SER A 286 -1.47 6.02 17.13
CA SER A 286 -0.71 6.17 18.37
C SER A 286 -1.27 5.28 19.47
N GLY A 287 -0.38 4.75 20.31
CA GLY A 287 -0.78 3.89 21.42
C GLY A 287 -1.04 2.47 20.95
N VAL A 288 -1.78 1.73 21.78
CA VAL A 288 -2.12 0.34 21.49
C VAL A 288 -3.15 0.31 20.34
N PRO A 289 -2.91 -0.48 19.30
CA PRO A 289 -3.88 -0.53 18.21
C PRO A 289 -5.24 -1.05 18.66
N SER A 290 -6.30 -0.61 18.00
CA SER A 290 -7.66 -0.97 18.40
C SER A 290 -7.88 -2.48 18.42
N TRP A 291 -7.24 -3.20 17.51
CA TRP A 291 -7.45 -4.65 17.44
C TRP A 291 -6.75 -5.42 18.56
N ASP A 292 -5.85 -4.76 19.29
CA ASP A 292 -5.17 -5.38 20.43
C ASP A 292 -5.67 -4.87 21.78
N LYS A 293 -6.67 -4.00 21.79
CA LYS A 293 -7.28 -3.56 23.03
C LYS A 293 -8.19 -4.64 23.58
N SER A 294 -8.08 -4.95 24.88
CA SER A 294 -8.91 -5.96 25.54
C SER A 294 -10.26 -5.39 25.96
#